data_7e95dc9656842d603c94fec49a737ef9
#
_entry.id   7e95dc9656842d603c94fec49a737ef9
#
_cell.length_a   1.000
_cell.length_b   1.000
_cell.length_c   1.000
_cell.angle_alpha   90.00
_cell.angle_beta   90.00
_cell.angle_gamma   90.00
#
_symmetry.space_group_name_H-M   'P 1'
#
loop_
_entity.id
_entity.type
_entity.pdbx_description
1 polymer ?
#
loop_
_entity_poly.entity_id
_entity_poly.type
_entity_poly.pdbx_seq_one_letter_code
_entity_poly.pdbx_strand_id
1 'polypeptide(L)'
;MYLLNYFQNFKEDISEIPLPEKFTFPFYYEPHHLAKIAAKELQKYLKTQSDFIHDFGLNKKSENPPIGKMFGVLVVKNNENKIGYLAAFSGKLADNSLPEKFVPPVFNMRTDGSFYLKGEKEINKLNKRLTSIKQDITYVSLKKSIQKISKEITTDLTLERKKLTLRKFDRKVRKKNSFSTLTNSAISSLDKKLVQESFNDQFYYRELQEYYQKKIKKEEEKIAVYKEEIASLKKQRKEKSNYLQQTLFSKYAFLNKDKKQKNLLDIFDNPSIKPPAGSGECSAPKLLQYAFLTNLTPICLAEFWWGISPNSAIRRHENFYPACQGRCKPILTHMLQGIQMDPNLLLKNLSEKQDLEIVYEDAVLIVVNKPAEFLSVPGKNITDSVYTRIKKKYPSATGPLIVHRLDMSTSGILVLTKTKEANATLQSQFINRTVKKRYVAVLDGYLTQNRGTIKLPLRVDLEDRPRQLVDFKYGKKTETNWELVKKENGKSRVYFYPVTGRTHQLRIHAAHKDGLNTPIFGDDLYGKKENRLHLHAEYIEFLHPSTNKTMCFTIASDF
;
A
#
# COMPACT_ATOMS: atom_id res chain seq x y z
N MET A 1 34.83 6.83 24.73
CA MET A 1 33.38 6.98 24.93
C MET A 1 32.87 5.67 25.48
N TYR A 2 32.56 5.61 26.79
CA TYR A 2 32.00 4.40 27.41
C TYR A 2 30.64 4.16 26.75
N LEU A 3 30.49 3.06 26.01
CA LEU A 3 29.18 2.64 25.50
C LEU A 3 28.34 2.28 26.73
N LEU A 4 27.24 2.98 26.93
CA LEU A 4 26.27 2.64 27.96
C LEU A 4 25.85 1.16 27.77
N ASN A 5 25.72 0.42 28.87
CA ASN A 5 25.37 -0.98 28.83
C ASN A 5 23.85 -1.17 28.68
N TYR A 6 23.39 -1.52 27.47
CA TYR A 6 21.98 -1.79 27.16
C TYR A 6 21.63 -3.28 27.23
N PHE A 7 22.57 -4.13 27.69
CA PHE A 7 22.33 -5.55 27.93
C PHE A 7 21.38 -5.74 29.11
N GLN A 8 20.24 -6.37 28.88
CA GLN A 8 19.22 -6.65 29.89
C GLN A 8 19.23 -8.14 30.22
N ASN A 9 19.25 -8.46 31.53
CA ASN A 9 19.09 -9.84 32.00
C ASN A 9 17.62 -10.22 31.95
N PHE A 10 17.32 -11.49 31.63
CA PHE A 10 15.98 -12.01 31.79
C PHE A 10 15.57 -12.00 33.27
N LYS A 11 14.29 -11.70 33.51
CA LYS A 11 13.68 -11.78 34.84
C LYS A 11 13.11 -13.17 35.11
N GLU A 12 12.65 -13.85 34.06
CA GLU A 12 12.18 -15.22 34.08
C GLU A 12 13.38 -16.18 33.97
N ASP A 13 13.28 -17.36 34.58
CA ASP A 13 14.27 -18.42 34.41
C ASP A 13 14.16 -18.97 32.99
N ILE A 14 15.29 -18.95 32.28
CA ILE A 14 15.41 -19.42 30.89
C ILE A 14 16.33 -20.65 30.75
N SER A 15 16.79 -21.22 31.87
CA SER A 15 17.80 -22.29 31.90
C SER A 15 17.36 -23.55 31.14
N GLU A 16 16.08 -23.89 31.19
CA GLU A 16 15.51 -25.06 30.52
C GLU A 16 15.14 -24.83 29.04
N ILE A 17 15.28 -23.59 28.53
CA ILE A 17 14.90 -23.29 27.16
C ILE A 17 16.10 -23.52 26.24
N PRO A 18 16.01 -24.47 25.30
CA PRO A 18 17.13 -24.73 24.38
C PRO A 18 17.39 -23.52 23.50
N LEU A 19 18.68 -23.25 23.26
CA LEU A 19 19.07 -22.21 22.31
C LEU A 19 18.77 -22.65 20.87
N PRO A 20 18.36 -21.74 19.98
CA PRO A 20 18.20 -22.08 18.58
C PRO A 20 19.57 -22.37 17.94
N GLU A 21 19.65 -23.37 17.07
CA GLU A 21 20.88 -23.73 16.34
C GLU A 21 21.27 -22.63 15.34
N LYS A 22 20.28 -21.89 14.81
CA LYS A 22 20.44 -20.87 13.79
C LYS A 22 19.75 -19.59 14.19
N PHE A 23 20.25 -18.48 13.67
CA PHE A 23 19.62 -17.17 13.88
C PHE A 23 18.27 -17.07 13.16
N THR A 24 17.31 -16.38 13.75
CA THR A 24 15.98 -16.13 13.18
C THR A 24 16.08 -15.53 11.76
N PHE A 25 15.39 -16.13 10.78
CA PHE A 25 15.23 -15.52 9.45
C PHE A 25 14.28 -14.31 9.55
N PRO A 26 14.75 -13.05 9.38
CA PRO A 26 14.00 -11.88 9.85
C PRO A 26 12.78 -11.51 9.01
N PHE A 27 12.60 -12.09 7.80
CA PHE A 27 11.55 -11.64 6.86
C PHE A 27 10.30 -12.53 6.85
N TYR A 28 10.35 -13.67 7.46
CA TYR A 28 9.21 -14.56 7.69
C TYR A 28 9.58 -15.61 8.72
N TYR A 29 9.02 -15.50 9.92
CA TYR A 29 9.38 -16.38 11.03
C TYR A 29 8.26 -16.48 12.07
N GLU A 30 8.35 -17.51 12.90
CA GLU A 30 7.75 -17.52 14.24
C GLU A 30 8.83 -17.19 15.25
N PRO A 31 8.59 -16.25 16.18
CA PRO A 31 9.59 -15.90 17.17
C PRO A 31 9.95 -17.11 18.04
N HIS A 32 11.24 -17.34 18.25
CA HIS A 32 11.75 -18.33 19.20
C HIS A 32 11.23 -18.04 20.62
N HIS A 33 11.11 -19.07 21.46
CA HIS A 33 10.53 -18.93 22.79
C HIS A 33 11.27 -17.89 23.65
N LEU A 34 12.59 -17.85 23.62
CA LEU A 34 13.42 -16.84 24.28
C LEU A 34 13.07 -15.41 23.82
N ALA A 35 12.88 -15.20 22.52
CA ALA A 35 12.52 -13.90 22.00
C ALA A 35 11.08 -13.49 22.38
N LYS A 36 10.17 -14.46 22.53
CA LYS A 36 8.81 -14.21 23.04
C LYS A 36 8.85 -13.78 24.52
N ILE A 37 9.68 -14.38 25.35
CA ILE A 37 9.87 -13.99 26.77
C ILE A 37 10.43 -12.56 26.83
N ALA A 38 11.54 -12.28 26.12
CA ALA A 38 12.11 -10.94 26.06
C ALA A 38 11.11 -9.88 25.59
N ALA A 39 10.28 -10.21 24.59
CA ALA A 39 9.23 -9.32 24.10
C ALA A 39 8.14 -9.09 25.16
N LYS A 40 7.71 -10.11 25.90
CA LYS A 40 6.74 -9.97 27.00
C LYS A 40 7.29 -9.11 28.13
N GLU A 41 8.54 -9.26 28.52
CA GLU A 41 9.18 -8.40 29.50
C GLU A 41 9.22 -6.93 29.05
N LEU A 42 9.56 -6.71 27.77
CA LEU A 42 9.52 -5.36 27.20
C LEU A 42 8.09 -4.79 27.14
N GLN A 43 7.10 -5.59 26.75
CA GLN A 43 5.69 -5.19 26.75
C GLN A 43 5.21 -4.82 28.17
N LYS A 44 5.62 -5.58 29.19
CA LYS A 44 5.32 -5.26 30.59
C LYS A 44 5.95 -3.92 31.00
N TYR A 45 7.19 -3.68 30.62
CA TYR A 45 7.83 -2.38 30.84
C TYR A 45 7.07 -1.26 30.11
N LEU A 46 6.70 -1.42 28.85
CA LEU A 46 5.96 -0.40 28.10
C LEU A 46 4.58 -0.05 28.70
N LYS A 47 3.97 -0.97 29.44
CA LYS A 47 2.71 -0.74 30.17
C LYS A 47 2.88 0.11 31.41
N THR A 48 4.04 0.03 32.08
CA THR A 48 4.25 0.58 33.44
C THR A 48 5.30 1.67 33.51
N GLN A 49 6.01 1.95 32.41
CA GLN A 49 7.11 2.92 32.38
C GLN A 49 6.65 4.36 32.57
N SER A 50 7.52 5.17 33.18
CA SER A 50 7.39 6.61 33.34
C SER A 50 8.54 7.40 32.69
N ASP A 51 9.48 6.72 32.01
CA ASP A 51 10.72 7.28 31.46
C ASP A 51 10.46 8.24 30.29
N PHE A 52 9.30 8.10 29.63
CA PHE A 52 8.89 8.98 28.52
C PHE A 52 7.37 9.06 28.42
N ILE A 53 6.90 10.20 27.88
CA ILE A 53 5.45 10.44 27.70
C ILE A 53 5.08 10.10 26.25
N HIS A 54 4.45 8.95 26.05
CA HIS A 54 3.89 8.54 24.76
C HIS A 54 2.86 7.42 24.98
N ASP A 55 1.61 7.64 24.60
CA ASP A 55 0.52 6.70 24.83
C ASP A 55 0.27 5.73 23.66
N PHE A 56 1.00 5.88 22.56
CA PHE A 56 0.89 5.04 21.36
C PHE A 56 -0.54 4.96 20.78
N GLY A 57 -1.38 5.94 21.12
CA GLY A 57 -2.79 5.98 20.75
C GLY A 57 -3.68 5.02 21.53
N LEU A 58 -3.20 4.42 22.62
CA LEU A 58 -3.98 3.51 23.44
C LEU A 58 -5.04 4.24 24.29
N ASN A 59 -4.81 5.53 24.62
CA ASN A 59 -5.78 6.38 25.29
C ASN A 59 -6.69 7.08 24.29
N LYS A 60 -7.98 6.74 24.28
CA LYS A 60 -8.98 7.22 23.31
C LYS A 60 -9.35 8.72 23.39
N LYS A 61 -8.67 9.53 24.22
CA LYS A 61 -9.04 10.93 24.51
C LYS A 61 -8.51 11.97 23.53
N SER A 62 -7.69 11.61 22.52
CA SER A 62 -7.11 12.55 21.56
C SER A 62 -7.84 12.47 20.21
N GLU A 63 -8.20 13.62 19.63
CA GLU A 63 -8.74 13.70 18.26
C GLU A 63 -7.74 13.21 17.19
N ASN A 64 -6.43 13.35 17.46
CA ASN A 64 -5.34 12.84 16.62
C ASN A 64 -4.38 12.01 17.47
N PRO A 65 -4.75 10.78 17.83
CA PRO A 65 -3.91 9.96 18.70
C PRO A 65 -2.58 9.62 18.00
N PRO A 66 -1.46 9.62 18.72
CA PRO A 66 -0.18 9.21 18.17
C PRO A 66 -0.25 7.75 17.71
N ILE A 67 0.36 7.48 16.56
CA ILE A 67 0.38 6.15 15.95
C ILE A 67 1.28 5.22 16.77
N GLY A 68 0.89 3.94 16.90
CA GLY A 68 1.72 2.90 17.47
C GLY A 68 3.09 2.76 16.79
N LYS A 69 3.98 2.00 17.40
CA LYS A 69 5.36 1.81 16.90
C LYS A 69 5.76 0.34 16.90
N MET A 70 6.71 0.02 16.02
CA MET A 70 7.39 -1.28 16.03
C MET A 70 8.47 -1.26 17.10
N PHE A 71 8.45 -2.20 18.00
CA PHE A 71 9.50 -2.52 18.95
C PHE A 71 10.17 -3.83 18.55
N GLY A 72 11.44 -4.00 18.95
CA GLY A 72 12.17 -5.22 18.71
C GLY A 72 13.01 -5.61 19.91
N VAL A 73 13.22 -6.89 20.06
CA VAL A 73 14.15 -7.49 21.02
C VAL A 73 15.11 -8.41 20.28
N LEU A 74 16.37 -8.37 20.67
CA LEU A 74 17.43 -9.27 20.18
C LEU A 74 18.01 -10.00 21.37
N VAL A 75 17.79 -11.31 21.44
CA VAL A 75 18.46 -12.16 22.41
C VAL A 75 19.92 -12.30 22.00
N VAL A 76 20.80 -12.07 22.93
CA VAL A 76 22.26 -12.05 22.70
C VAL A 76 23.01 -12.79 23.80
N LYS A 77 24.21 -13.26 23.45
CA LYS A 77 25.17 -13.84 24.39
C LYS A 77 26.37 -12.90 24.51
N ASN A 78 26.81 -12.61 25.74
CA ASN A 78 28.03 -11.84 25.99
C ASN A 78 29.30 -12.72 26.02
N ASN A 79 30.46 -12.10 26.19
CA ASN A 79 31.76 -12.78 26.21
C ASN A 79 31.92 -13.76 27.41
N GLU A 80 31.10 -13.61 28.45
CA GLU A 80 31.03 -14.49 29.63
C GLU A 80 30.05 -15.64 29.44
N ASN A 81 29.54 -15.85 28.21
CA ASN A 81 28.48 -16.79 27.88
C ASN A 81 27.10 -16.50 28.55
N LYS A 82 26.92 -15.35 29.18
CA LYS A 82 25.66 -14.98 29.77
C LYS A 82 24.66 -14.58 28.68
N ILE A 83 23.43 -15.07 28.81
CA ILE A 83 22.34 -14.78 27.88
C ILE A 83 21.50 -13.63 28.46
N GLY A 84 21.21 -12.67 27.60
CA GLY A 84 20.33 -11.54 27.89
C GLY A 84 19.71 -11.02 26.60
N TYR A 85 19.10 -9.85 26.64
CA TYR A 85 18.51 -9.26 25.45
C TYR A 85 18.76 -7.76 25.34
N LEU A 86 18.69 -7.27 24.13
CA LEU A 86 18.68 -5.85 23.75
C LEU A 86 17.28 -5.46 23.32
N ALA A 87 16.89 -4.19 23.55
CA ALA A 87 15.61 -3.64 23.11
C ALA A 87 15.82 -2.44 22.19
N ALA A 88 14.95 -2.27 21.19
CA ALA A 88 14.92 -1.13 20.29
C ALA A 88 13.49 -0.79 19.85
N PHE A 89 13.31 0.38 19.26
CA PHE A 89 12.08 0.82 18.63
C PHE A 89 12.37 1.45 17.25
N SER A 90 11.37 1.40 16.37
CA SER A 90 11.49 2.02 15.04
C SER A 90 11.21 3.52 15.07
N GLY A 91 12.03 4.28 14.31
CA GLY A 91 11.92 5.73 14.22
C GLY A 91 12.29 6.42 15.53
N LYS A 92 11.50 7.44 15.91
CA LYS A 92 11.71 8.31 17.08
C LYS A 92 10.67 8.01 18.16
N LEU A 93 11.08 8.09 19.41
CA LEU A 93 10.23 7.97 20.59
C LEU A 93 10.53 9.14 21.52
N ALA A 94 9.50 9.90 21.94
CA ALA A 94 9.62 11.14 22.69
C ALA A 94 10.50 12.22 22.05
N ASP A 95 10.43 13.44 22.58
CA ASP A 95 10.96 14.60 21.85
C ASP A 95 12.48 14.76 21.84
N ASN A 96 13.28 14.18 22.76
CA ASN A 96 14.75 14.35 22.69
C ASN A 96 15.60 13.41 23.56
N SER A 97 15.06 12.50 24.33
CA SER A 97 15.86 11.57 25.14
C SER A 97 15.77 10.15 24.61
N LEU A 98 16.90 9.47 24.46
CA LEU A 98 16.94 8.04 24.26
C LEU A 98 16.61 7.41 25.61
N PRO A 99 15.46 6.68 25.77
CA PRO A 99 15.15 6.01 27.02
C PRO A 99 16.20 4.95 27.33
N GLU A 100 16.60 4.84 28.60
CA GLU A 100 17.78 4.07 29.07
C GLU A 100 17.78 2.60 28.66
N LYS A 101 16.62 2.00 28.42
CA LYS A 101 16.51 0.56 28.06
C LYS A 101 16.70 0.26 26.59
N PHE A 102 16.79 1.26 25.74
CA PHE A 102 16.81 1.06 24.30
C PHE A 102 18.18 1.40 23.70
N VAL A 103 18.68 0.51 22.84
CA VAL A 103 19.93 0.77 22.12
C VAL A 103 19.84 2.04 21.29
N PRO A 104 20.96 2.77 21.12
CA PRO A 104 20.98 4.00 20.37
C PRO A 104 20.67 3.79 18.88
N PRO A 105 20.26 4.84 18.15
CA PRO A 105 20.15 4.81 16.70
C PRO A 105 21.51 4.53 16.07
N VAL A 106 21.53 3.94 14.87
CA VAL A 106 22.76 3.68 14.12
C VAL A 106 23.55 4.97 13.86
N PHE A 107 22.82 6.04 13.62
CA PHE A 107 23.37 7.39 13.52
C PHE A 107 22.49 8.39 14.25
N ASN A 108 23.06 9.12 15.21
CA ASN A 108 22.33 10.16 15.93
C ASN A 108 22.32 11.48 15.12
N MET A 109 21.28 11.67 14.32
CA MET A 109 21.09 12.85 13.50
C MET A 109 20.72 14.12 14.30
N ARG A 110 20.37 13.98 15.57
CA ARG A 110 19.85 15.07 16.42
C ARG A 110 20.82 15.59 17.48
N THR A 111 22.11 15.32 17.34
CA THR A 111 23.11 16.00 18.18
C THR A 111 23.05 17.49 17.93
N ASP A 112 23.18 18.29 18.98
CA ASP A 112 23.16 19.75 18.90
C ASP A 112 24.18 20.25 17.88
N GLY A 113 23.73 21.18 17.04
CA GLY A 113 24.58 21.73 15.98
C GLY A 113 24.82 20.83 14.77
N SER A 114 24.18 19.65 14.72
CA SER A 114 24.34 18.72 13.60
C SER A 114 23.96 19.34 12.25
N PHE A 115 24.56 18.80 11.17
CA PHE A 115 24.22 19.21 9.80
C PHE A 115 22.74 19.00 9.50
N TYR A 116 22.13 17.96 10.12
CA TYR A 116 20.72 17.62 9.92
C TYR A 116 19.81 18.71 10.48
N LEU A 117 20.00 19.12 11.74
CA LEU A 117 19.22 20.18 12.37
C LEU A 117 19.37 21.52 11.66
N LYS A 118 20.59 21.85 11.18
CA LYS A 118 20.84 23.05 10.38
C LYS A 118 20.06 23.01 9.05
N GLY A 119 20.14 21.89 8.33
CA GLY A 119 19.43 21.69 7.06
C GLY A 119 17.90 21.67 7.23
N GLU A 120 17.39 21.04 8.28
CA GLU A 120 15.96 21.04 8.62
C GLU A 120 15.45 22.46 8.90
N LYS A 121 16.22 23.28 9.65
CA LYS A 121 15.89 24.69 9.92
C LYS A 121 15.80 25.53 8.63
N GLU A 122 16.70 25.29 7.68
CA GLU A 122 16.66 25.98 6.37
C GLU A 122 15.46 25.56 5.53
N ILE A 123 15.16 24.25 5.47
CA ILE A 123 13.99 23.73 4.77
C ILE A 123 12.70 24.29 5.39
N ASN A 124 12.65 24.38 6.72
CA ASN A 124 11.50 24.95 7.43
C ASN A 124 11.30 26.44 7.14
N LYS A 125 12.38 27.23 6.97
CA LYS A 125 12.28 28.62 6.49
C LYS A 125 11.62 28.71 5.11
N LEU A 126 12.05 27.85 4.17
CA LEU A 126 11.44 27.79 2.83
C LEU A 126 9.96 27.38 2.88
N ASN A 127 9.60 26.42 3.72
CA ASN A 127 8.21 26.01 3.92
C ASN A 127 7.34 27.13 4.50
N LYS A 128 7.85 27.89 5.49
CA LYS A 128 7.16 29.06 6.05
C LYS A 128 6.92 30.13 4.97
N ARG A 129 7.93 30.43 4.15
CA ARG A 129 7.81 31.39 3.06
C ARG A 129 6.80 30.94 2.01
N LEU A 130 6.82 29.67 1.61
CA LEU A 130 5.84 29.09 0.70
C LEU A 130 4.40 29.17 1.24
N THR A 131 4.22 28.96 2.53
CA THR A 131 2.92 29.08 3.20
C THR A 131 2.44 30.52 3.23
N SER A 132 3.33 31.46 3.60
CA SER A 132 3.06 32.91 3.60
C SER A 132 2.58 33.40 2.24
N ILE A 133 3.28 33.03 1.13
CA ILE A 133 2.87 33.42 -0.22
C ILE A 133 1.49 32.86 -0.58
N LYS A 134 1.23 31.60 -0.25
CA LYS A 134 -0.06 30.96 -0.55
C LYS A 134 -1.25 31.55 0.22
N GLN A 135 -0.96 32.14 1.38
CA GLN A 135 -1.94 32.81 2.25
C GLN A 135 -2.00 34.32 2.01
N ASP A 136 -1.11 34.88 1.18
CA ASP A 136 -1.12 36.29 0.81
C ASP A 136 -2.46 36.69 0.20
N ILE A 137 -3.05 37.75 0.74
CA ILE A 137 -4.39 38.23 0.35
C ILE A 137 -4.41 38.55 -1.14
N THR A 138 -3.35 39.19 -1.67
CA THR A 138 -3.22 39.59 -3.06
C THR A 138 -3.17 38.37 -3.98
N TYR A 139 -2.34 37.36 -3.62
CA TYR A 139 -2.25 36.10 -4.36
C TYR A 139 -3.58 35.35 -4.40
N VAL A 140 -4.27 35.27 -3.26
CA VAL A 140 -5.57 34.59 -3.15
C VAL A 140 -6.64 35.34 -3.96
N SER A 141 -6.64 36.67 -3.89
CA SER A 141 -7.61 37.49 -4.67
C SER A 141 -7.39 37.37 -6.18
N LEU A 142 -6.13 37.44 -6.65
CA LEU A 142 -5.77 37.23 -8.05
C LEU A 142 -6.19 35.87 -8.56
N LYS A 143 -5.97 34.81 -7.76
CA LYS A 143 -6.41 33.46 -8.10
C LYS A 143 -7.92 33.35 -8.24
N LYS A 144 -8.68 33.99 -7.33
CA LYS A 144 -10.14 34.06 -7.41
C LYS A 144 -10.62 34.86 -8.64
N SER A 145 -9.96 36.01 -8.94
CA SER A 145 -10.25 36.83 -10.11
C SER A 145 -10.07 36.04 -11.41
N ILE A 146 -8.92 35.33 -11.57
CA ILE A 146 -8.66 34.49 -12.75
C ILE A 146 -9.71 33.38 -12.87
N GLN A 147 -10.08 32.72 -11.77
CA GLN A 147 -11.13 31.69 -11.80
C GLN A 147 -12.50 32.26 -12.20
N LYS A 148 -12.84 33.48 -11.74
CA LYS A 148 -14.07 34.18 -12.10
C LYS A 148 -14.08 34.53 -13.60
N ILE A 149 -13.01 35.17 -14.09
CA ILE A 149 -12.85 35.51 -15.51
C ILE A 149 -12.94 34.27 -16.40
N SER A 150 -12.29 33.17 -16.02
CA SER A 150 -12.32 31.90 -16.77
C SER A 150 -13.75 31.32 -16.86
N LYS A 151 -14.56 31.48 -15.81
CA LYS A 151 -15.98 31.07 -15.83
C LYS A 151 -16.80 32.01 -16.75
N GLU A 152 -16.60 33.33 -16.66
CA GLU A 152 -17.23 34.32 -17.55
C GLU A 152 -16.92 34.00 -19.00
N ILE A 153 -15.67 33.80 -19.36
CA ILE A 153 -15.21 33.39 -20.71
C ILE A 153 -16.00 32.17 -21.20
N THR A 154 -16.02 31.12 -20.40
CA THR A 154 -16.67 29.85 -20.78
C THR A 154 -18.16 30.05 -21.00
N THR A 155 -18.84 30.84 -20.16
CA THR A 155 -20.27 31.07 -20.22
C THR A 155 -20.62 31.94 -21.45
N ASP A 156 -19.94 33.08 -21.59
CA ASP A 156 -20.29 34.07 -22.60
C ASP A 156 -19.91 33.62 -24.01
N LEU A 157 -18.74 33.01 -24.20
CA LEU A 157 -18.35 32.46 -25.51
C LEU A 157 -19.23 31.28 -25.91
N THR A 158 -19.68 30.45 -24.95
CA THR A 158 -20.60 29.35 -25.25
C THR A 158 -21.97 29.87 -25.65
N LEU A 159 -22.47 30.89 -24.94
CA LEU A 159 -23.75 31.54 -25.24
C LEU A 159 -23.71 32.19 -26.62
N GLU A 160 -22.68 33.00 -26.91
CA GLU A 160 -22.55 33.68 -28.19
C GLU A 160 -22.38 32.71 -29.36
N ARG A 161 -21.64 31.61 -29.16
CA ARG A 161 -21.54 30.55 -30.17
C ARG A 161 -22.88 29.89 -30.49
N LYS A 162 -23.77 29.73 -29.51
CA LYS A 162 -25.14 29.25 -29.72
C LYS A 162 -25.95 30.29 -30.51
N LYS A 163 -25.85 31.57 -30.17
CA LYS A 163 -26.53 32.65 -30.93
C LYS A 163 -26.07 32.73 -32.39
N LEU A 164 -24.74 32.60 -32.63
CA LEU A 164 -24.17 32.55 -33.99
C LEU A 164 -24.75 31.39 -34.79
N THR A 165 -24.91 30.22 -34.15
CA THR A 165 -25.49 29.05 -34.81
C THR A 165 -26.96 29.31 -35.21
N LEU A 166 -27.74 29.91 -34.33
CA LEU A 166 -29.13 30.28 -34.61
C LEU A 166 -29.23 31.33 -35.73
N ARG A 167 -28.44 32.42 -35.69
CA ARG A 167 -28.41 33.46 -36.73
C ARG A 167 -27.98 32.89 -38.09
N LYS A 168 -27.02 31.96 -38.09
CA LYS A 168 -26.61 31.25 -39.31
C LYS A 168 -27.76 30.42 -39.89
N PHE A 169 -28.51 29.74 -39.05
CA PHE A 169 -29.68 28.98 -39.47
C PHE A 169 -30.78 29.93 -40.04
N ASP A 170 -31.10 31.03 -39.36
CA ASP A 170 -32.05 32.02 -39.80
C ASP A 170 -31.67 32.62 -41.17
N ARG A 171 -30.39 32.99 -41.37
CA ARG A 171 -29.91 33.45 -42.69
C ARG A 171 -30.12 32.42 -43.80
N LYS A 172 -29.92 31.11 -43.51
CA LYS A 172 -30.21 30.06 -44.48
C LYS A 172 -31.70 29.97 -44.81
N VAL A 173 -32.57 30.09 -43.83
CA VAL A 173 -34.03 30.07 -44.03
C VAL A 173 -34.46 31.26 -44.86
N ARG A 174 -34.03 32.49 -44.51
CA ARG A 174 -34.35 33.73 -45.27
C ARG A 174 -33.85 33.63 -46.73
N LYS A 175 -32.66 33.12 -46.94
CA LYS A 175 -32.13 32.90 -48.31
C LYS A 175 -32.95 31.86 -49.09
N LYS A 176 -33.35 30.77 -48.48
CA LYS A 176 -34.17 29.73 -49.13
C LYS A 176 -35.57 30.28 -49.52
N ASN A 177 -36.20 31.03 -48.63
CA ASN A 177 -37.53 31.57 -48.84
C ASN A 177 -37.53 32.68 -49.91
N SER A 178 -36.43 33.42 -50.10
CA SER A 178 -36.32 34.48 -51.10
C SER A 178 -36.43 34.01 -52.54
N PHE A 179 -36.03 32.78 -52.84
CA PHE A 179 -36.10 32.21 -54.22
C PHE A 179 -37.52 31.99 -54.70
N SER A 180 -38.51 31.87 -53.81
CA SER A 180 -39.92 31.67 -54.16
C SER A 180 -40.75 32.94 -54.14
N THR A 181 -40.25 34.11 -53.63
CA THR A 181 -41.07 35.30 -53.34
C THR A 181 -40.51 36.61 -53.86
N LEU A 182 -39.24 36.65 -54.34
CA LEU A 182 -38.54 37.89 -54.68
C LEU A 182 -38.05 37.91 -56.14
N THR A 183 -37.89 39.09 -56.70
CA THR A 183 -37.23 39.33 -58.00
C THR A 183 -35.73 39.17 -57.93
N ASN A 184 -35.04 38.87 -59.04
CA ASN A 184 -33.61 38.68 -59.12
C ASN A 184 -32.78 39.84 -58.54
N SER A 185 -33.23 41.12 -58.74
CA SER A 185 -32.57 42.29 -58.17
C SER A 185 -32.72 42.34 -56.65
N ALA A 186 -33.88 41.99 -56.09
CA ALA A 186 -34.13 41.92 -54.65
C ALA A 186 -33.36 40.75 -53.98
N ILE A 187 -33.20 39.60 -54.65
CA ILE A 187 -32.39 38.46 -54.15
C ILE A 187 -30.94 38.89 -54.04
N SER A 188 -30.37 39.58 -55.05
CA SER A 188 -28.97 40.07 -55.02
C SER A 188 -28.73 41.06 -53.85
N SER A 189 -29.67 41.95 -53.61
CA SER A 189 -29.63 42.91 -52.50
C SER A 189 -29.69 42.20 -51.15
N LEU A 190 -30.56 41.17 -51.00
CA LEU A 190 -30.67 40.36 -49.79
C LEU A 190 -29.39 39.56 -49.54
N ASP A 191 -28.80 38.95 -50.57
CA ASP A 191 -27.54 38.19 -50.42
C ASP A 191 -26.41 39.07 -49.89
N LYS A 192 -26.22 40.29 -50.42
CA LYS A 192 -25.25 41.26 -49.90
C LYS A 192 -25.48 41.57 -48.42
N LYS A 193 -26.76 41.77 -48.01
CA LYS A 193 -27.12 42.01 -46.64
C LYS A 193 -26.82 40.81 -45.73
N LEU A 194 -27.16 39.60 -46.12
CA LEU A 194 -26.87 38.38 -45.35
C LEU A 194 -25.37 38.11 -45.20
N VAL A 195 -24.55 38.41 -46.23
CA VAL A 195 -23.09 38.34 -46.14
C VAL A 195 -22.56 39.34 -45.12
N GLN A 196 -23.05 40.59 -45.16
CA GLN A 196 -22.64 41.62 -44.19
C GLN A 196 -23.03 41.25 -42.76
N GLU A 197 -24.25 40.72 -42.54
CA GLU A 197 -24.66 40.20 -41.23
C GLU A 197 -23.72 39.08 -40.73
N SER A 198 -23.32 38.16 -41.62
CA SER A 198 -22.41 37.10 -41.29
C SER A 198 -21.02 37.62 -40.89
N PHE A 199 -20.54 38.63 -41.64
CA PHE A 199 -19.26 39.27 -41.33
C PHE A 199 -19.30 39.99 -39.98
N ASN A 200 -20.35 40.73 -39.70
CA ASN A 200 -20.55 41.45 -38.44
C ASN A 200 -20.63 40.48 -37.24
N ASP A 201 -21.31 39.34 -37.41
CA ASP A 201 -21.40 38.29 -36.40
C ASP A 201 -20.01 37.68 -36.05
N GLN A 202 -19.21 37.39 -37.10
CA GLN A 202 -17.87 36.86 -36.89
C GLN A 202 -16.92 37.88 -36.28
N PHE A 203 -17.04 39.15 -36.72
CA PHE A 203 -16.26 40.25 -36.17
C PHE A 203 -16.54 40.43 -34.67
N TYR A 204 -17.83 40.52 -34.30
CA TYR A 204 -18.23 40.65 -32.89
C TYR A 204 -17.73 39.48 -32.02
N TYR A 205 -17.81 38.25 -32.52
CA TYR A 205 -17.32 37.09 -31.78
C TYR A 205 -15.81 37.15 -31.57
N ARG A 206 -15.04 37.60 -32.55
CA ARG A 206 -13.59 37.80 -32.44
C ARG A 206 -13.23 38.89 -31.44
N GLU A 207 -13.92 40.03 -31.52
CA GLU A 207 -13.77 41.14 -30.57
C GLU A 207 -14.02 40.67 -29.13
N LEU A 208 -15.05 39.87 -28.91
CA LEU A 208 -15.37 39.30 -27.60
C LEU A 208 -14.24 38.36 -27.10
N GLN A 209 -13.69 37.55 -27.99
CA GLN A 209 -12.54 36.70 -27.64
C GLN A 209 -11.32 37.54 -27.26
N GLU A 210 -10.98 38.54 -28.05
CA GLU A 210 -9.84 39.43 -27.80
C GLU A 210 -9.99 40.20 -26.48
N TYR A 211 -11.21 40.72 -26.22
CA TYR A 211 -11.51 41.37 -24.95
C TYR A 211 -11.18 40.46 -23.75
N TYR A 212 -11.69 39.23 -23.78
CA TYR A 212 -11.44 38.31 -22.70
C TYR A 212 -9.97 37.86 -22.59
N GLN A 213 -9.31 37.67 -23.73
CA GLN A 213 -7.86 37.35 -23.73
C GLN A 213 -7.04 38.47 -23.08
N LYS A 214 -7.32 39.73 -23.41
CA LYS A 214 -6.67 40.91 -22.78
C LYS A 214 -6.96 40.96 -21.28
N LYS A 215 -8.23 40.71 -20.89
CA LYS A 215 -8.65 40.74 -19.48
C LYS A 215 -7.95 39.66 -18.64
N ILE A 216 -7.88 38.40 -19.12
CA ILE A 216 -7.25 37.33 -18.38
C ILE A 216 -5.72 37.48 -18.33
N LYS A 217 -5.13 37.89 -19.46
CA LYS A 217 -3.68 38.10 -19.57
C LYS A 217 -3.17 39.11 -18.54
N LYS A 218 -3.88 40.22 -18.33
CA LYS A 218 -3.54 41.24 -17.33
C LYS A 218 -3.47 40.66 -15.91
N GLU A 219 -4.39 39.76 -15.55
CA GLU A 219 -4.39 39.13 -14.23
C GLU A 219 -3.34 37.98 -14.14
N GLU A 220 -3.11 37.30 -15.25
CA GLU A 220 -2.06 36.27 -15.33
C GLU A 220 -0.64 36.86 -15.22
N GLU A 221 -0.40 38.05 -15.79
CA GLU A 221 0.88 38.76 -15.63
C GLU A 221 1.14 39.14 -14.17
N LYS A 222 0.10 39.62 -13.46
CA LYS A 222 0.24 39.95 -12.03
C LYS A 222 0.53 38.73 -11.17
N ILE A 223 -0.13 37.59 -11.43
CA ILE A 223 0.08 36.37 -10.65
C ILE A 223 1.36 35.62 -11.04
N ALA A 224 1.93 35.90 -12.20
CA ALA A 224 3.15 35.25 -12.71
C ALA A 224 4.32 35.39 -11.73
N VAL A 225 4.54 36.58 -11.16
CA VAL A 225 5.60 36.83 -10.18
C VAL A 225 5.50 35.90 -8.98
N TYR A 226 4.29 35.71 -8.44
CA TYR A 226 4.06 34.79 -7.34
C TYR A 226 4.27 33.32 -7.74
N LYS A 227 3.84 32.95 -8.96
CA LYS A 227 4.04 31.57 -9.49
C LYS A 227 5.53 31.25 -9.67
N GLU A 228 6.31 32.21 -10.16
CA GLU A 228 7.76 32.08 -10.33
C GLU A 228 8.47 31.97 -8.98
N GLU A 229 8.14 32.82 -7.99
CA GLU A 229 8.68 32.72 -6.64
C GLU A 229 8.34 31.37 -6.00
N ILE A 230 7.08 30.91 -6.11
CA ILE A 230 6.64 29.61 -5.62
C ILE A 230 7.41 28.46 -6.31
N ALA A 231 7.62 28.53 -7.62
CA ALA A 231 8.38 27.54 -8.38
C ALA A 231 9.85 27.49 -7.94
N SER A 232 10.49 28.65 -7.81
CA SER A 232 11.86 28.78 -7.32
C SER A 232 12.03 28.22 -5.91
N LEU A 233 11.18 28.61 -4.97
CA LEU A 233 11.20 28.12 -3.59
C LEU A 233 10.96 26.60 -3.51
N LYS A 234 10.08 26.05 -4.33
CA LYS A 234 9.85 24.60 -4.41
C LYS A 234 11.09 23.87 -4.94
N LYS A 235 11.78 24.44 -5.95
CA LYS A 235 13.02 23.89 -6.50
C LYS A 235 14.12 23.88 -5.43
N GLN A 236 14.38 25.01 -4.79
CA GLN A 236 15.37 25.14 -3.72
C GLN A 236 15.09 24.18 -2.56
N ARG A 237 13.82 24.08 -2.13
CA ARG A 237 13.42 23.13 -1.09
C ARG A 237 13.70 21.69 -1.49
N LYS A 238 13.40 21.31 -2.73
CA LYS A 238 13.64 19.95 -3.25
C LYS A 238 15.14 19.63 -3.29
N GLU A 239 15.95 20.57 -3.77
CA GLU A 239 17.42 20.42 -3.85
C GLU A 239 18.04 20.29 -2.46
N LYS A 240 17.69 21.18 -1.52
CA LYS A 240 18.15 21.10 -0.14
C LYS A 240 17.71 19.84 0.57
N SER A 241 16.46 19.41 0.37
CA SER A 241 15.94 18.17 0.95
C SER A 241 16.66 16.93 0.39
N ASN A 242 16.92 16.89 -0.92
CA ASN A 242 17.67 15.79 -1.54
C ASN A 242 19.13 15.75 -1.04
N TYR A 243 19.80 16.91 -0.97
CA TYR A 243 21.16 17.00 -0.45
C TYR A 243 21.23 16.52 1.01
N LEU A 244 20.33 17.00 1.87
CA LEU A 244 20.26 16.61 3.27
C LEU A 244 20.03 15.11 3.42
N GLN A 245 19.15 14.53 2.61
CA GLN A 245 18.87 13.10 2.61
C GLN A 245 20.06 12.26 2.14
N GLN A 246 20.76 12.68 1.08
CA GLN A 246 21.96 11.99 0.61
C GLN A 246 23.09 12.03 1.64
N THR A 247 23.33 13.20 2.23
CA THR A 247 24.31 13.37 3.31
C THR A 247 23.95 12.48 4.52
N LEU A 248 22.66 12.41 4.88
CA LEU A 248 22.20 11.54 5.95
C LEU A 248 22.48 10.07 5.61
N PHE A 249 22.13 9.61 4.41
CA PHE A 249 22.34 8.23 3.99
C PHE A 249 23.82 7.82 3.96
N SER A 250 24.74 8.73 3.61
CA SER A 250 26.18 8.44 3.68
C SER A 250 26.70 8.29 5.12
N LYS A 251 25.99 8.84 6.12
CA LYS A 251 26.37 8.74 7.55
C LYS A 251 25.79 7.49 8.23
N TYR A 252 24.74 6.87 7.64
CA TYR A 252 24.23 5.60 8.14
C TYR A 252 25.13 4.46 7.68
N ALA A 253 25.98 3.98 8.57
CA ALA A 253 26.94 2.93 8.31
C ALA A 253 26.63 1.69 9.17
N PHE A 254 26.44 0.56 8.50
CA PHE A 254 26.02 -0.69 9.12
C PHE A 254 27.15 -1.71 9.13
N LEU A 255 27.36 -2.33 10.29
CA LEU A 255 28.32 -3.40 10.48
C LEU A 255 27.66 -4.76 10.17
N ASN A 256 28.45 -5.67 9.61
CA ASN A 256 28.12 -7.09 9.63
C ASN A 256 28.83 -7.80 10.80
N LYS A 257 28.63 -9.13 10.93
CA LYS A 257 29.30 -9.97 11.94
C LYS A 257 30.82 -9.82 11.94
N ASP A 258 31.42 -9.68 10.77
CA ASP A 258 32.89 -9.55 10.59
C ASP A 258 33.37 -8.10 10.74
N LYS A 259 32.51 -7.20 11.22
CA LYS A 259 32.76 -5.74 11.38
C LYS A 259 33.05 -4.99 10.07
N LYS A 260 32.72 -5.59 8.93
CA LYS A 260 32.76 -4.88 7.65
C LYS A 260 31.62 -3.88 7.58
N GLN A 261 31.98 -2.64 7.27
CA GLN A 261 31.06 -1.52 7.27
C GLN A 261 30.59 -1.18 5.85
N LYS A 262 29.28 -0.94 5.67
CA LYS A 262 28.70 -0.35 4.46
C LYS A 262 27.72 0.77 4.83
N ASN A 263 27.72 1.86 4.07
CA ASN A 263 26.72 2.91 4.25
C ASN A 263 25.44 2.58 3.44
N LEU A 264 24.35 3.35 3.64
CA LEU A 264 23.09 3.11 2.94
C LEU A 264 23.21 3.24 1.43
N LEU A 265 24.04 4.13 0.92
CA LEU A 265 24.21 4.32 -0.53
C LEU A 265 24.90 3.10 -1.15
N ASP A 266 25.90 2.52 -0.46
CA ASP A 266 26.60 1.31 -0.90
C ASP A 266 25.72 0.04 -0.78
N ILE A 267 24.78 0.02 0.18
CA ILE A 267 23.85 -1.10 0.36
C ILE A 267 22.76 -1.10 -0.71
N PHE A 268 22.33 0.10 -1.15
CA PHE A 268 21.34 0.29 -2.21
C PHE A 268 22.04 0.70 -3.52
N ASP A 269 23.08 -0.03 -3.92
CA ASP A 269 23.99 0.29 -5.04
C ASP A 269 23.33 0.28 -6.44
N ASN A 270 22.05 -0.07 -6.55
CA ASN A 270 21.30 0.04 -7.79
C ASN A 270 20.86 1.50 -8.03
N PRO A 271 21.34 2.16 -9.11
CA PRO A 271 21.01 3.56 -9.43
C PRO A 271 19.50 3.84 -9.56
N SER A 272 18.71 2.79 -9.87
CA SER A 272 17.26 2.89 -9.99
C SER A 272 16.52 2.78 -8.66
N ILE A 273 17.19 2.38 -7.56
CA ILE A 273 16.57 2.13 -6.25
C ILE A 273 17.21 3.04 -5.21
N LYS A 274 16.58 4.20 -4.97
CA LYS A 274 17.00 5.07 -3.86
C LYS A 274 16.55 4.48 -2.53
N PRO A 275 17.38 4.57 -1.46
CA PRO A 275 16.95 4.18 -0.13
C PRO A 275 15.64 4.88 0.26
N PRO A 276 14.59 4.16 0.67
CA PRO A 276 13.36 4.78 1.14
C PRO A 276 13.60 5.66 2.38
N ALA A 277 12.81 6.71 2.55
CA ALA A 277 12.90 7.55 3.74
C ALA A 277 12.72 6.73 5.02
N GLY A 278 13.59 6.97 6.03
CA GLY A 278 13.61 6.21 7.28
C GLY A 278 14.30 4.84 7.21
N SER A 279 15.00 4.53 6.10
CA SER A 279 15.89 3.36 6.05
C SER A 279 16.97 3.48 7.13
N GLY A 280 17.22 2.39 7.88
CA GLY A 280 18.15 2.38 9.01
C GLY A 280 17.54 2.72 10.37
N GLU A 281 16.33 3.26 10.40
CA GLU A 281 15.62 3.63 11.64
C GLU A 281 14.74 2.49 12.23
N CYS A 282 14.74 1.30 11.62
CA CYS A 282 14.00 0.16 12.13
C CYS A 282 14.69 -0.47 13.35
N SER A 283 13.94 -1.23 14.16
CA SER A 283 14.44 -1.86 15.39
C SER A 283 15.54 -2.89 15.12
N ALA A 284 15.35 -3.81 14.17
CA ALA A 284 16.33 -4.87 13.90
C ALA A 284 17.72 -4.35 13.48
N PRO A 285 17.89 -3.39 12.56
CA PRO A 285 19.19 -2.79 12.27
C PRO A 285 19.88 -2.14 13.48
N LYS A 286 19.13 -1.45 14.34
CA LYS A 286 19.67 -0.81 15.56
C LYS A 286 20.21 -1.87 16.54
N LEU A 287 19.43 -2.93 16.76
CA LEU A 287 19.80 -4.05 17.64
C LEU A 287 21.06 -4.75 17.19
N LEU A 288 21.15 -5.12 15.91
CA LEU A 288 22.32 -5.79 15.36
C LEU A 288 23.54 -4.87 15.34
N GLN A 289 23.36 -3.58 15.00
CA GLN A 289 24.47 -2.61 15.04
C GLN A 289 25.09 -2.53 16.42
N TYR A 290 24.25 -2.39 17.45
CA TYR A 290 24.73 -2.33 18.83
C TYR A 290 25.41 -3.65 19.25
N ALA A 291 24.81 -4.78 18.93
CA ALA A 291 25.38 -6.11 19.24
C ALA A 291 26.79 -6.27 18.62
N PHE A 292 26.98 -5.91 17.35
CA PHE A 292 28.27 -6.02 16.68
C PHE A 292 29.31 -5.01 17.21
N LEU A 293 28.87 -3.79 17.57
CA LEU A 293 29.76 -2.79 18.18
C LEU A 293 30.27 -3.23 19.55
N THR A 294 29.46 -3.95 20.32
CA THR A 294 29.77 -4.36 21.69
C THR A 294 30.21 -5.82 21.82
N ASN A 295 30.49 -6.50 20.70
CA ASN A 295 30.93 -7.89 20.64
C ASN A 295 29.92 -8.91 21.25
N LEU A 296 28.64 -8.59 21.24
CA LEU A 296 27.57 -9.51 21.62
C LEU A 296 27.23 -10.44 20.46
N THR A 297 27.00 -11.71 20.75
CA THR A 297 26.60 -12.71 19.74
C THR A 297 25.08 -12.76 19.61
N PRO A 298 24.49 -12.43 18.46
CA PRO A 298 23.05 -12.57 18.22
C PRO A 298 22.59 -14.03 18.25
N ILE A 299 21.49 -14.31 18.96
CA ILE A 299 20.88 -15.65 19.09
C ILE A 299 19.55 -15.72 18.35
N CYS A 300 18.58 -14.87 18.69
CA CYS A 300 17.29 -14.79 18.01
C CYS A 300 16.65 -13.41 18.16
N LEU A 301 15.75 -13.08 17.23
CA LEU A 301 15.12 -11.77 17.10
C LEU A 301 13.59 -11.88 17.12
N ALA A 302 12.93 -10.91 17.71
CA ALA A 302 11.49 -10.68 17.50
C ALA A 302 11.17 -9.19 17.40
N GLU A 303 10.24 -8.83 16.52
CA GLU A 303 9.68 -7.49 16.40
C GLU A 303 8.17 -7.55 16.61
N PHE A 304 7.60 -6.61 17.36
CA PHE A 304 6.16 -6.55 17.63
C PHE A 304 5.63 -5.12 17.54
N TRP A 305 4.34 -5.01 17.23
CA TRP A 305 3.67 -3.71 17.17
C TRP A 305 3.09 -3.32 18.53
N TRP A 306 3.31 -2.07 18.94
CA TRP A 306 2.80 -1.51 20.17
C TRP A 306 1.98 -0.26 19.89
N GLY A 307 0.68 -0.26 20.25
CA GLY A 307 -0.23 0.86 20.04
C GLY A 307 -1.26 0.65 18.93
N ILE A 308 -1.94 1.73 18.55
CA ILE A 308 -2.96 1.69 17.51
C ILE A 308 -2.36 1.46 16.12
N SER A 309 -3.15 0.84 15.24
CA SER A 309 -2.79 0.62 13.84
C SER A 309 -2.70 1.94 13.08
N PRO A 310 -1.77 2.09 12.13
CA PRO A 310 -1.79 3.18 11.16
C PRO A 310 -3.10 3.17 10.36
N ASN A 311 -3.52 4.32 9.83
CA ASN A 311 -4.77 4.44 9.06
C ASN A 311 -4.80 3.56 7.79
N SER A 312 -3.66 3.32 7.16
CA SER A 312 -3.55 2.60 5.89
C SER A 312 -3.13 1.14 6.03
N ALA A 313 -2.49 0.75 7.14
CA ALA A 313 -1.95 -0.59 7.34
C ALA A 313 -2.63 -1.29 8.54
N ILE A 314 -2.66 -2.60 8.50
CA ILE A 314 -3.19 -3.41 9.59
C ILE A 314 -2.02 -3.82 10.48
N ARG A 315 -1.93 -3.24 11.68
CA ARG A 315 -0.96 -3.57 12.72
C ARG A 315 -1.69 -3.73 14.06
N ARG A 316 -1.68 -4.93 14.60
CA ARG A 316 -2.36 -5.22 15.88
C ARG A 316 -1.41 -5.05 17.03
N HIS A 317 -1.92 -4.45 18.09
CA HIS A 317 -1.21 -4.28 19.35
C HIS A 317 -0.69 -5.63 19.88
N GLU A 318 0.55 -5.66 20.34
CA GLU A 318 1.28 -6.84 20.86
C GLU A 318 1.58 -7.95 19.84
N ASN A 319 1.06 -7.89 18.60
CA ASN A 319 1.35 -8.92 17.59
C ASN A 319 2.77 -8.80 17.04
N PHE A 320 3.37 -9.95 16.74
CA PHE A 320 4.68 -10.05 16.09
C PHE A 320 4.57 -9.79 14.59
N TYR A 321 5.59 -9.14 14.05
CA TYR A 321 5.71 -8.83 12.63
C TYR A 321 7.12 -9.04 12.14
N PRO A 322 7.33 -9.58 10.92
CA PRO A 322 8.65 -9.68 10.32
C PRO A 322 9.21 -8.32 9.93
N ALA A 323 10.52 -8.25 9.75
CA ALA A 323 11.19 -7.08 9.20
C ALA A 323 10.68 -6.75 7.78
N CYS A 324 10.56 -5.47 7.46
CA CYS A 324 10.02 -5.05 6.17
C CYS A 324 10.94 -5.38 4.99
N GLN A 325 10.34 -5.68 3.83
CA GLN A 325 11.08 -6.04 2.62
C GLN A 325 11.73 -4.84 1.91
N GLY A 326 11.14 -3.64 2.04
CA GLY A 326 11.57 -2.46 1.30
C GLY A 326 12.76 -1.74 1.93
N ARG A 327 12.70 -1.45 3.23
CA ARG A 327 13.73 -0.69 3.96
C ARG A 327 14.78 -1.59 4.60
N CYS A 328 14.31 -2.65 5.29
CA CYS A 328 15.19 -3.47 6.14
C CYS A 328 15.91 -4.55 5.36
N LYS A 329 15.31 -5.14 4.32
CA LYS A 329 15.91 -6.29 3.64
C LYS A 329 17.31 -6.04 3.08
N PRO A 330 17.59 -4.98 2.31
CA PRO A 330 18.94 -4.73 1.83
C PRO A 330 19.95 -4.55 2.97
N ILE A 331 19.55 -3.82 4.03
CA ILE A 331 20.40 -3.56 5.21
C ILE A 331 20.69 -4.87 5.96
N LEU A 332 19.66 -5.64 6.29
CA LEU A 332 19.80 -6.90 7.02
C LEU A 332 20.53 -7.96 6.18
N THR A 333 20.39 -7.95 4.85
CA THR A 333 21.18 -8.82 3.97
C THR A 333 22.69 -8.57 4.12
N HIS A 334 23.12 -7.30 4.29
CA HIS A 334 24.51 -6.98 4.60
C HIS A 334 24.88 -7.35 6.04
N MET A 335 24.07 -6.95 7.01
CA MET A 335 24.38 -7.11 8.44
C MET A 335 24.47 -8.59 8.86
N LEU A 336 23.66 -9.47 8.27
CA LEU A 336 23.57 -10.89 8.58
C LEU A 336 24.54 -11.75 7.76
N GLN A 337 25.43 -11.16 6.94
CA GLN A 337 26.49 -11.91 6.26
C GLN A 337 27.38 -12.64 7.29
N GLY A 338 27.61 -13.94 7.05
CA GLY A 338 28.40 -14.79 7.94
C GLY A 338 27.62 -15.38 9.14
N ILE A 339 26.34 -15.06 9.29
CA ILE A 339 25.45 -15.67 10.30
C ILE A 339 24.62 -16.79 9.66
N GLN A 340 24.65 -17.97 10.25
CA GLN A 340 23.78 -19.07 9.84
C GLN A 340 22.34 -18.75 10.27
N MET A 341 21.42 -18.65 9.31
CA MET A 341 20.02 -18.33 9.54
C MET A 341 19.11 -19.53 9.35
N ASP A 342 17.96 -19.49 10.01
CA ASP A 342 16.85 -20.40 9.73
C ASP A 342 16.48 -20.35 8.24
N PRO A 343 16.00 -21.47 7.67
CA PRO A 343 15.51 -21.46 6.30
C PRO A 343 14.29 -20.53 6.17
N ASN A 344 14.18 -19.89 5.02
CA ASN A 344 12.98 -19.13 4.70
C ASN A 344 11.78 -20.08 4.58
N LEU A 345 10.89 -20.06 5.56
CA LEU A 345 9.71 -20.93 5.60
C LEU A 345 8.76 -20.70 4.42
N LEU A 346 8.76 -19.50 3.82
CA LEU A 346 8.00 -19.24 2.59
C LEU A 346 8.52 -20.02 1.37
N LEU A 347 9.74 -20.55 1.43
CA LEU A 347 10.33 -21.36 0.35
C LEU A 347 10.06 -22.87 0.55
N LYS A 348 9.55 -23.28 1.71
CA LYS A 348 9.09 -24.66 1.89
C LYS A 348 7.85 -24.88 1.03
N ASN A 349 7.97 -25.72 0.04
CA ASN A 349 6.84 -26.19 -0.75
C ASN A 349 6.04 -27.18 0.10
N LEU A 350 5.11 -26.68 0.92
CA LEU A 350 4.27 -27.49 1.81
C LEU A 350 3.36 -28.44 1.03
N SER A 351 3.21 -28.24 -0.27
CA SER A 351 2.29 -28.96 -1.15
C SER A 351 2.96 -30.06 -2.00
N GLU A 352 4.27 -30.31 -1.87
CA GLU A 352 4.96 -31.33 -2.69
C GLU A 352 4.31 -32.72 -2.63
N LYS A 353 3.60 -33.01 -1.54
CA LYS A 353 2.92 -34.30 -1.30
C LYS A 353 1.40 -34.27 -1.53
N GLN A 354 0.82 -33.13 -1.95
CA GLN A 354 -0.63 -33.01 -2.14
C GLN A 354 -0.99 -33.16 -3.62
N ASP A 355 -1.84 -34.11 -3.95
CA ASP A 355 -2.42 -34.22 -5.28
C ASP A 355 -3.44 -33.08 -5.52
N LEU A 356 -3.46 -32.59 -6.75
CA LEU A 356 -4.41 -31.56 -7.17
C LEU A 356 -5.70 -32.24 -7.64
N GLU A 357 -6.75 -32.13 -6.84
CA GLU A 357 -8.07 -32.68 -7.15
C GLU A 357 -8.69 -31.93 -8.35
N ILE A 358 -9.03 -32.68 -9.41
CA ILE A 358 -9.81 -32.17 -10.54
C ILE A 358 -11.28 -32.51 -10.28
N VAL A 359 -12.10 -31.46 -10.10
CA VAL A 359 -13.53 -31.58 -9.78
C VAL A 359 -14.38 -31.72 -11.05
N TYR A 360 -13.93 -31.08 -12.13
CA TYR A 360 -14.58 -31.13 -13.43
C TYR A 360 -13.59 -30.92 -14.56
N GLU A 361 -13.85 -31.59 -15.66
CA GLU A 361 -13.05 -31.45 -16.87
C GLU A 361 -13.91 -31.71 -18.12
N ASP A 362 -13.70 -30.89 -19.16
CA ASP A 362 -14.21 -31.10 -20.49
C ASP A 362 -13.17 -30.70 -21.58
N ALA A 363 -13.60 -30.49 -22.81
CA ALA A 363 -12.74 -30.13 -23.92
C ALA A 363 -12.06 -28.75 -23.73
N VAL A 364 -12.67 -27.80 -23.00
CA VAL A 364 -12.25 -26.40 -22.93
C VAL A 364 -12.00 -25.89 -21.52
N LEU A 365 -12.53 -26.56 -20.47
CA LEU A 365 -12.46 -26.17 -19.07
C LEU A 365 -11.80 -27.23 -18.18
N ILE A 366 -11.21 -26.78 -17.11
CA ILE A 366 -10.81 -27.58 -15.95
C ILE A 366 -11.23 -26.82 -14.69
N VAL A 367 -11.86 -27.50 -13.74
CA VAL A 367 -12.16 -26.97 -12.40
C VAL A 367 -11.42 -27.81 -11.38
N VAL A 368 -10.64 -27.16 -10.54
CA VAL A 368 -9.85 -27.84 -9.50
C VAL A 368 -10.21 -27.35 -8.11
N ASN A 369 -10.04 -28.22 -7.11
CA ASN A 369 -10.01 -27.86 -5.71
C ASN A 369 -8.56 -27.54 -5.32
N LYS A 370 -8.24 -26.25 -5.26
CA LYS A 370 -6.89 -25.82 -4.87
C LYS A 370 -6.69 -25.99 -3.37
N PRO A 371 -5.70 -26.75 -2.90
CA PRO A 371 -5.41 -26.81 -1.46
C PRO A 371 -4.91 -25.47 -0.92
N ALA A 372 -5.00 -25.27 0.41
CA ALA A 372 -4.33 -24.17 1.09
C ALA A 372 -2.81 -24.30 0.95
N GLU A 373 -2.09 -23.18 1.12
CA GLU A 373 -0.61 -23.09 1.02
C GLU A 373 -0.05 -23.59 -0.33
N PHE A 374 -0.86 -23.48 -1.40
CA PHE A 374 -0.46 -23.83 -2.75
C PHE A 374 -0.67 -22.68 -3.74
N LEU A 375 0.30 -22.43 -4.61
CA LEU A 375 0.25 -21.33 -5.56
C LEU A 375 -0.73 -21.61 -6.72
N SER A 376 -1.50 -20.61 -7.13
CA SER A 376 -2.30 -20.66 -8.36
C SER A 376 -1.42 -20.58 -9.62
N VAL A 377 -0.36 -19.76 -9.57
CA VAL A 377 0.62 -19.54 -10.65
C VAL A 377 2.03 -19.54 -10.07
N PRO A 378 3.07 -19.83 -10.87
CA PRO A 378 4.44 -19.82 -10.39
C PRO A 378 4.81 -18.49 -9.72
N GLY A 379 5.46 -18.57 -8.58
CA GLY A 379 6.07 -17.46 -7.88
C GLY A 379 7.51 -17.23 -8.34
N LYS A 380 8.16 -16.24 -7.73
CA LYS A 380 9.58 -15.92 -8.03
C LYS A 380 10.53 -17.05 -7.59
N ASN A 381 10.23 -17.71 -6.48
CA ASN A 381 11.12 -18.69 -5.85
C ASN A 381 10.50 -20.10 -5.76
N ILE A 382 9.19 -20.23 -5.92
CA ILE A 382 8.45 -21.50 -5.92
C ILE A 382 7.80 -21.63 -7.30
N THR A 383 8.19 -22.63 -8.05
CA THR A 383 7.68 -22.87 -9.42
C THR A 383 6.48 -23.79 -9.43
N ASP A 384 6.34 -24.69 -8.43
CA ASP A 384 5.19 -25.59 -8.31
C ASP A 384 3.91 -24.80 -8.02
N SER A 385 2.88 -25.05 -8.79
CA SER A 385 1.61 -24.32 -8.75
C SER A 385 0.52 -25.11 -9.49
N VAL A 386 -0.73 -24.72 -9.31
CA VAL A 386 -1.82 -25.26 -10.12
C VAL A 386 -1.50 -25.14 -11.61
N TYR A 387 -1.04 -23.96 -12.04
CA TYR A 387 -0.66 -23.73 -13.43
C TYR A 387 0.38 -24.73 -13.94
N THR A 388 1.49 -24.92 -13.22
CA THR A 388 2.58 -25.81 -13.67
C THR A 388 2.16 -27.27 -13.70
N ARG A 389 1.39 -27.73 -12.71
CA ARG A 389 0.86 -29.11 -12.66
C ARG A 389 -0.13 -29.37 -13.79
N ILE A 390 -1.09 -28.45 -14.02
CA ILE A 390 -2.05 -28.56 -15.11
C ILE A 390 -1.37 -28.47 -16.48
N LYS A 391 -0.39 -27.57 -16.67
CA LYS A 391 0.37 -27.48 -17.91
C LYS A 391 1.16 -28.76 -18.21
N LYS A 392 1.70 -29.41 -17.18
CA LYS A 392 2.37 -30.72 -17.32
C LYS A 392 1.38 -31.84 -17.68
N LYS A 393 0.18 -31.84 -17.07
CA LYS A 393 -0.86 -32.85 -17.33
C LYS A 393 -1.52 -32.69 -18.70
N TYR A 394 -1.65 -31.45 -19.19
CA TYR A 394 -2.28 -31.11 -20.48
C TYR A 394 -1.33 -30.31 -21.38
N PRO A 395 -0.29 -30.93 -21.93
CA PRO A 395 0.71 -30.25 -22.74
C PRO A 395 0.14 -29.67 -24.05
N SER A 396 -0.94 -30.24 -24.57
CA SER A 396 -1.67 -29.79 -25.76
C SER A 396 -2.57 -28.57 -25.54
N ALA A 397 -2.76 -28.11 -24.30
CA ALA A 397 -3.57 -26.93 -24.03
C ALA A 397 -2.93 -25.67 -24.66
N THR A 398 -3.65 -25.03 -25.57
CA THR A 398 -3.20 -23.85 -26.34
C THR A 398 -3.46 -22.53 -25.64
N GLY A 399 -4.34 -22.51 -24.63
CA GLY A 399 -4.73 -21.34 -23.88
C GLY A 399 -3.74 -20.98 -22.76
N PRO A 400 -3.84 -19.77 -22.21
CA PRO A 400 -3.04 -19.35 -21.06
C PRO A 400 -3.40 -20.04 -19.75
N LEU A 401 -4.32 -20.99 -19.74
CA LEU A 401 -4.85 -21.78 -18.62
C LEU A 401 -5.56 -20.92 -17.55
N ILE A 402 -4.89 -19.94 -16.99
CA ILE A 402 -5.37 -19.15 -15.83
C ILE A 402 -6.33 -18.05 -16.28
N VAL A 403 -7.49 -18.00 -15.66
CA VAL A 403 -8.54 -16.98 -15.85
C VAL A 403 -8.61 -16.06 -14.62
N HIS A 404 -8.53 -16.63 -13.43
CA HIS A 404 -8.48 -15.94 -12.15
C HIS A 404 -7.49 -16.63 -11.21
N ARG A 405 -7.26 -16.05 -10.03
CA ARG A 405 -6.30 -16.59 -9.06
C ARG A 405 -6.92 -16.59 -7.67
N LEU A 406 -6.54 -17.58 -6.87
CA LEU A 406 -6.65 -17.58 -5.42
C LEU A 406 -5.28 -17.23 -4.82
N ASP A 407 -5.27 -16.61 -3.64
CA ASP A 407 -4.04 -16.41 -2.88
C ASP A 407 -3.46 -17.77 -2.45
N MET A 408 -2.17 -17.82 -2.15
CA MET A 408 -1.48 -19.07 -1.78
C MET A 408 -2.19 -19.78 -0.63
N SER A 409 -2.52 -19.05 0.43
CA SER A 409 -3.14 -19.60 1.64
C SER A 409 -4.66 -19.84 1.52
N THR A 410 -5.31 -19.34 0.46
CA THR A 410 -6.74 -19.56 0.21
C THR A 410 -6.96 -20.89 -0.51
N SER A 411 -7.83 -21.73 0.01
CA SER A 411 -8.24 -23.00 -0.63
C SER A 411 -9.52 -22.85 -1.46
N GLY A 412 -9.87 -23.87 -2.25
CA GLY A 412 -11.15 -24.01 -2.93
C GLY A 412 -11.12 -23.90 -4.44
N ILE A 413 -12.25 -23.56 -5.03
CA ILE A 413 -12.52 -23.66 -6.46
C ILE A 413 -11.65 -22.70 -7.28
N LEU A 414 -10.90 -23.25 -8.22
CA LEU A 414 -10.14 -22.52 -9.23
C LEU A 414 -10.49 -23.04 -10.62
N VAL A 415 -10.92 -22.13 -11.51
CA VAL A 415 -11.32 -22.46 -12.88
C VAL A 415 -10.16 -22.13 -13.82
N LEU A 416 -9.87 -23.08 -14.73
CA LEU A 416 -8.85 -22.96 -15.77
C LEU A 416 -9.47 -23.26 -17.14
N THR A 417 -8.79 -22.82 -18.21
CA THR A 417 -9.25 -23.02 -19.59
C THR A 417 -8.16 -23.69 -20.43
N LYS A 418 -8.54 -24.63 -21.30
CA LYS A 418 -7.60 -25.33 -22.19
C LYS A 418 -7.33 -24.58 -23.48
N THR A 419 -8.24 -23.71 -23.94
CA THR A 419 -8.13 -22.98 -25.21
C THR A 419 -8.09 -21.47 -25.03
N LYS A 420 -7.55 -20.73 -26.02
CA LYS A 420 -7.47 -19.26 -26.00
C LYS A 420 -8.86 -18.61 -26.03
N GLU A 421 -9.77 -19.18 -26.82
CA GLU A 421 -11.13 -18.68 -27.03
C GLU A 421 -11.94 -18.82 -25.72
N ALA A 422 -11.86 -19.99 -25.06
CA ALA A 422 -12.48 -20.20 -23.76
C ALA A 422 -11.92 -19.26 -22.70
N ASN A 423 -10.60 -18.99 -22.74
CA ASN A 423 -9.97 -18.07 -21.81
C ASN A 423 -10.48 -16.64 -22.02
N ALA A 424 -10.52 -16.13 -23.26
CA ALA A 424 -11.01 -14.79 -23.56
C ALA A 424 -12.48 -14.59 -23.16
N THR A 425 -13.33 -15.60 -23.46
CA THR A 425 -14.76 -15.57 -23.10
C THR A 425 -14.95 -15.53 -21.58
N LEU A 426 -14.25 -16.39 -20.85
CA LEU A 426 -14.40 -16.46 -19.40
C LEU A 426 -13.76 -15.24 -18.71
N GLN A 427 -12.63 -14.71 -19.19
CA GLN A 427 -12.06 -13.45 -18.71
C GLN A 427 -13.04 -12.28 -18.90
N SER A 428 -13.76 -12.23 -20.02
CA SER A 428 -14.81 -11.22 -20.24
C SER A 428 -15.89 -11.29 -19.18
N GLN A 429 -16.32 -12.49 -18.76
CA GLN A 429 -17.29 -12.65 -17.68
C GLN A 429 -16.75 -12.16 -16.33
N PHE A 430 -15.47 -12.40 -16.02
CA PHE A 430 -14.84 -11.84 -14.80
C PHE A 430 -14.72 -10.30 -14.86
N ILE A 431 -14.36 -9.74 -16.01
CA ILE A 431 -14.24 -8.27 -16.22
C ILE A 431 -15.63 -7.61 -16.05
N ASN A 432 -16.66 -8.19 -16.68
CA ASN A 432 -18.04 -7.70 -16.64
C ASN A 432 -18.77 -8.04 -15.33
N ARG A 433 -18.10 -8.80 -14.40
CA ARG A 433 -18.62 -9.17 -13.08
C ARG A 433 -19.90 -10.02 -13.14
N THR A 434 -20.06 -10.82 -14.18
CA THR A 434 -21.20 -11.76 -14.31
C THR A 434 -20.95 -13.08 -13.59
N VAL A 435 -19.68 -13.39 -13.27
CA VAL A 435 -19.30 -14.56 -12.47
C VAL A 435 -19.71 -14.35 -11.02
N LYS A 436 -20.60 -15.21 -10.48
CA LYS A 436 -20.95 -15.20 -9.06
C LYS A 436 -19.96 -16.04 -8.27
N LYS A 437 -19.57 -15.55 -7.11
CA LYS A 437 -18.58 -16.20 -6.24
C LYS A 437 -19.03 -16.08 -4.79
N ARG A 438 -18.90 -17.15 -4.04
CA ARG A 438 -19.06 -17.15 -2.59
C ARG A 438 -17.82 -17.78 -1.96
N TYR A 439 -17.30 -17.09 -0.95
CA TYR A 439 -16.25 -17.59 -0.10
C TYR A 439 -16.79 -17.78 1.31
N VAL A 440 -16.41 -18.85 1.97
CA VAL A 440 -16.63 -19.03 3.39
C VAL A 440 -15.38 -18.67 4.16
N ALA A 441 -15.55 -17.97 5.27
CA ALA A 441 -14.44 -17.63 6.17
C ALA A 441 -14.88 -17.77 7.63
N VAL A 442 -13.91 -18.05 8.50
CA VAL A 442 -14.06 -17.98 9.96
C VAL A 442 -13.24 -16.77 10.44
N LEU A 443 -13.90 -15.83 11.13
CA LEU A 443 -13.29 -14.61 11.67
C LEU A 443 -12.93 -14.81 13.14
N ASP A 444 -11.80 -14.21 13.56
CA ASP A 444 -11.28 -14.29 14.93
C ASP A 444 -11.96 -13.26 15.84
N GLY A 445 -13.23 -13.48 16.11
CA GLY A 445 -14.08 -12.62 16.95
C GLY A 445 -15.55 -12.65 16.57
N TYR A 446 -16.39 -12.00 17.38
CA TYR A 446 -17.82 -11.84 17.13
C TYR A 446 -18.13 -10.57 16.38
N LEU A 447 -18.89 -10.69 15.27
CA LEU A 447 -19.44 -9.55 14.56
C LEU A 447 -20.71 -9.04 15.25
N THR A 448 -20.92 -7.72 15.21
CA THR A 448 -22.15 -7.08 15.75
C THR A 448 -23.27 -7.03 14.71
N GLN A 449 -22.93 -6.97 13.44
CA GLN A 449 -23.89 -6.95 12.33
C GLN A 449 -24.00 -8.32 11.66
N ASN A 450 -25.13 -8.56 10.99
CA ASN A 450 -25.37 -9.84 10.31
C ASN A 450 -25.06 -9.82 8.81
N ARG A 451 -25.01 -8.66 8.18
CA ARG A 451 -24.71 -8.48 6.75
C ARG A 451 -24.26 -7.05 6.47
N GLY A 452 -23.61 -6.85 5.34
CA GLY A 452 -23.19 -5.52 4.91
C GLY A 452 -22.36 -5.51 3.64
N THR A 453 -21.88 -4.32 3.27
CA THR A 453 -21.00 -4.09 2.12
C THR A 453 -19.77 -3.33 2.56
N ILE A 454 -18.59 -3.81 2.15
CA ILE A 454 -17.30 -3.18 2.46
C ILE A 454 -16.72 -2.59 1.16
N LYS A 455 -16.34 -1.30 1.20
CA LYS A 455 -15.76 -0.57 0.06
C LYS A 455 -14.49 0.14 0.51
N LEU A 456 -13.35 -0.52 0.35
CA LEU A 456 -12.03 0.01 0.73
C LEU A 456 -11.09 0.01 -0.48
N PRO A 457 -10.55 1.16 -0.90
CA PRO A 457 -9.62 1.20 -2.03
C PRO A 457 -8.27 0.59 -1.63
N LEU A 458 -7.80 -0.39 -2.41
CA LEU A 458 -6.61 -1.18 -2.10
C LEU A 458 -5.46 -0.94 -3.08
N ARG A 459 -4.24 -0.93 -2.56
CA ARG A 459 -3.01 -1.03 -3.35
C ARG A 459 -1.95 -1.87 -2.63
N VAL A 460 -0.97 -2.32 -3.39
CA VAL A 460 0.17 -3.04 -2.82
C VAL A 460 0.96 -2.14 -1.85
N ASP A 461 1.34 -2.69 -0.71
CA ASP A 461 2.34 -2.08 0.15
C ASP A 461 3.73 -2.33 -0.45
N LEU A 462 4.33 -1.30 -1.03
CA LEU A 462 5.64 -1.43 -1.68
C LEU A 462 6.78 -1.68 -0.69
N GLU A 463 6.58 -1.29 0.56
CA GLU A 463 7.58 -1.43 1.63
C GLU A 463 7.45 -2.76 2.39
N ASP A 464 6.27 -3.39 2.35
CA ASP A 464 5.96 -4.62 3.10
C ASP A 464 5.21 -5.65 2.24
N ARG A 465 5.77 -6.02 1.08
CA ARG A 465 5.21 -7.07 0.23
C ARG A 465 5.26 -8.44 0.93
N PRO A 466 4.24 -9.30 0.78
CA PRO A 466 3.13 -9.23 -0.18
C PRO A 466 1.89 -8.45 0.31
N ARG A 467 1.96 -7.74 1.43
CA ARG A 467 0.83 -7.03 2.02
C ARG A 467 0.22 -6.01 1.06
N GLN A 468 -1.06 -5.80 1.23
CA GLN A 468 -1.80 -4.71 0.61
C GLN A 468 -2.18 -3.70 1.71
N LEU A 469 -2.45 -2.46 1.33
CA LEU A 469 -2.93 -1.43 2.24
C LEU A 469 -4.14 -0.69 1.68
N VAL A 470 -4.90 -0.04 2.56
CA VAL A 470 -6.01 0.85 2.19
C VAL A 470 -5.45 2.23 1.87
N ASP A 471 -5.72 2.73 0.67
CA ASP A 471 -5.25 4.06 0.24
C ASP A 471 -6.37 4.77 -0.53
N PHE A 472 -6.99 5.74 0.11
CA PHE A 472 -8.11 6.50 -0.46
C PHE A 472 -7.69 7.43 -1.62
N LYS A 473 -6.40 7.71 -1.78
CA LYS A 473 -5.88 8.59 -2.83
C LYS A 473 -5.46 7.83 -4.09
N TYR A 474 -4.77 6.70 -3.93
CA TYR A 474 -4.16 5.94 -5.04
C TYR A 474 -4.63 4.49 -5.12
N GLY A 475 -5.44 4.04 -4.17
CA GLY A 475 -5.97 2.68 -4.14
C GLY A 475 -7.01 2.42 -5.23
N LYS A 476 -7.03 1.20 -5.75
CA LYS A 476 -8.07 0.74 -6.68
C LYS A 476 -9.33 0.41 -5.89
N LYS A 477 -10.47 0.91 -6.32
CA LYS A 477 -11.77 0.63 -5.70
C LYS A 477 -12.04 -0.86 -5.61
N THR A 478 -12.49 -1.31 -4.44
CA THR A 478 -12.91 -2.70 -4.19
C THR A 478 -14.25 -2.72 -3.48
N GLU A 479 -14.98 -3.83 -3.68
CA GLU A 479 -16.30 -4.02 -3.09
C GLU A 479 -16.51 -5.50 -2.77
N THR A 480 -16.99 -5.78 -1.55
CA THR A 480 -17.36 -7.12 -1.06
C THR A 480 -18.64 -7.02 -0.25
N ASN A 481 -19.67 -7.77 -0.64
CA ASN A 481 -20.82 -8.01 0.21
C ASN A 481 -20.52 -9.18 1.13
N TRP A 482 -21.10 -9.18 2.33
CA TRP A 482 -20.88 -10.24 3.31
C TRP A 482 -22.13 -10.51 4.13
N GLU A 483 -22.21 -11.73 4.66
CA GLU A 483 -23.31 -12.24 5.47
C GLU A 483 -22.77 -13.13 6.58
N LEU A 484 -23.30 -12.95 7.80
CA LEU A 484 -22.99 -13.79 8.96
C LEU A 484 -23.79 -15.09 8.87
N VAL A 485 -23.10 -16.21 8.94
CA VAL A 485 -23.73 -17.55 8.93
C VAL A 485 -24.02 -18.02 10.36
N LYS A 486 -23.00 -18.00 11.23
CA LYS A 486 -23.14 -18.40 12.64
C LYS A 486 -22.03 -17.79 13.51
N LYS A 487 -22.30 -17.77 14.82
CA LYS A 487 -21.32 -17.40 15.87
C LYS A 487 -21.12 -18.61 16.76
N GLU A 488 -19.86 -18.96 16.99
CA GLU A 488 -19.50 -20.15 17.77
C GLU A 488 -18.07 -20.02 18.31
N ASN A 489 -17.83 -20.44 19.55
CA ASN A 489 -16.49 -20.54 20.16
C ASN A 489 -15.62 -19.27 20.03
N GLY A 490 -16.21 -18.10 20.24
CA GLY A 490 -15.49 -16.82 20.12
C GLY A 490 -15.26 -16.36 18.67
N LYS A 491 -15.80 -17.04 17.66
CA LYS A 491 -15.59 -16.79 16.24
C LYS A 491 -16.90 -16.55 15.48
N SER A 492 -16.81 -15.93 14.32
CA SER A 492 -17.91 -15.72 13.39
C SER A 492 -17.64 -16.41 12.08
N ARG A 493 -18.50 -17.32 11.64
CA ARG A 493 -18.49 -17.87 10.27
C ARG A 493 -19.27 -16.92 9.37
N VAL A 494 -18.68 -16.51 8.25
CA VAL A 494 -19.27 -15.57 7.30
C VAL A 494 -19.18 -16.08 5.87
N TYR A 495 -20.12 -15.64 5.05
CA TYR A 495 -19.99 -15.67 3.60
C TYR A 495 -19.52 -14.31 3.09
N PHE A 496 -18.56 -14.35 2.16
CA PHE A 496 -18.15 -13.19 1.37
C PHE A 496 -18.54 -13.36 -0.09
N TYR A 497 -19.11 -12.31 -0.67
CA TYR A 497 -19.50 -12.22 -2.07
C TYR A 497 -18.71 -11.08 -2.73
N PRO A 498 -17.47 -11.35 -3.23
CA PRO A 498 -16.64 -10.29 -3.79
C PRO A 498 -17.14 -9.84 -5.16
N VAL A 499 -17.52 -8.57 -5.27
CA VAL A 499 -17.86 -7.91 -6.55
C VAL A 499 -16.60 -7.64 -7.35
N THR A 500 -15.51 -7.29 -6.69
CA THR A 500 -14.17 -7.12 -7.27
C THR A 500 -13.23 -8.20 -6.72
N GLY A 501 -12.09 -8.46 -7.41
CA GLY A 501 -11.13 -9.50 -7.02
C GLY A 501 -9.69 -8.95 -6.99
N ARG A 502 -9.34 -8.14 -5.97
CA ARG A 502 -7.96 -7.68 -5.77
C ARG A 502 -7.23 -8.60 -4.80
N THR A 503 -5.90 -8.63 -4.93
CA THR A 503 -5.01 -9.39 -4.04
C THR A 503 -5.35 -9.10 -2.58
N HIS A 504 -5.49 -10.13 -1.77
CA HIS A 504 -5.83 -10.08 -0.35
C HIS A 504 -7.11 -9.29 0.00
N GLN A 505 -8.01 -9.05 -0.97
CA GLN A 505 -9.18 -8.18 -0.75
C GLN A 505 -10.01 -8.62 0.46
N LEU A 506 -10.41 -9.89 0.52
CA LEU A 506 -11.26 -10.40 1.61
C LEU A 506 -10.54 -10.36 2.95
N ARG A 507 -9.23 -10.66 2.95
CA ARG A 507 -8.38 -10.63 4.14
C ARG A 507 -8.32 -9.22 4.74
N ILE A 508 -8.13 -8.18 3.90
CA ILE A 508 -8.11 -6.79 4.35
C ILE A 508 -9.50 -6.31 4.75
N HIS A 509 -10.52 -6.63 3.97
CA HIS A 509 -11.89 -6.25 4.30
C HIS A 509 -12.33 -6.81 5.66
N ALA A 510 -11.90 -8.02 6.01
CA ALA A 510 -12.13 -8.59 7.33
C ALA A 510 -11.33 -7.87 8.43
N ALA A 511 -10.04 -7.60 8.19
CA ALA A 511 -9.12 -7.19 9.24
C ALA A 511 -9.03 -5.67 9.48
N HIS A 512 -9.29 -4.83 8.44
CA HIS A 512 -9.14 -3.36 8.53
C HIS A 512 -10.22 -2.74 9.43
N LYS A 513 -9.85 -1.69 10.18
CA LYS A 513 -10.76 -0.98 11.11
C LYS A 513 -12.01 -0.40 10.44
N ASP A 514 -11.89 0.05 9.18
CA ASP A 514 -13.00 0.58 8.37
C ASP A 514 -13.71 -0.53 7.56
N GLY A 515 -13.33 -1.80 7.76
CA GLY A 515 -14.02 -3.01 7.33
C GLY A 515 -14.72 -3.69 8.50
N LEU A 516 -14.51 -5.01 8.69
CA LEU A 516 -15.11 -5.73 9.81
C LEU A 516 -14.31 -5.60 11.12
N ASN A 517 -13.09 -5.08 11.07
CA ASN A 517 -12.15 -5.02 12.19
C ASN A 517 -11.98 -6.36 12.94
N THR A 518 -12.27 -7.46 12.27
CA THR A 518 -12.21 -8.83 12.79
C THR A 518 -11.49 -9.68 11.73
N PRO A 519 -10.19 -10.00 11.88
CA PRO A 519 -9.43 -10.71 10.86
C PRO A 519 -9.94 -12.13 10.68
N ILE A 520 -9.61 -12.72 9.53
CA ILE A 520 -9.84 -14.13 9.29
C ILE A 520 -8.94 -14.93 10.23
N PHE A 521 -9.47 -15.97 10.85
CA PHE A 521 -8.74 -16.86 11.75
C PHE A 521 -7.60 -17.56 11.00
N GLY A 522 -6.41 -17.52 11.58
CA GLY A 522 -5.20 -18.06 10.95
C GLY A 522 -4.57 -17.17 9.88
N ASP A 523 -5.02 -15.91 9.74
CA ASP A 523 -4.40 -14.96 8.81
C ASP A 523 -3.02 -14.50 9.31
N ASP A 524 -1.97 -15.03 8.72
CA ASP A 524 -0.57 -14.74 9.05
C ASP A 524 -0.12 -13.31 8.69
N LEU A 525 -0.82 -12.65 7.78
CA LEU A 525 -0.48 -11.28 7.36
C LEU A 525 -1.27 -10.21 8.10
N TYR A 526 -2.56 -10.40 8.33
CA TYR A 526 -3.47 -9.36 8.83
C TYR A 526 -4.11 -9.70 10.17
N GLY A 527 -3.86 -10.89 10.71
CA GLY A 527 -4.40 -11.41 11.96
C GLY A 527 -3.35 -12.06 12.83
N LYS A 528 -3.68 -13.23 13.35
CA LYS A 528 -2.81 -14.11 14.10
C LYS A 528 -2.64 -15.42 13.34
N LYS A 529 -1.39 -15.85 13.13
CA LYS A 529 -1.09 -17.12 12.47
C LYS A 529 -1.57 -18.30 13.32
N GLU A 530 -2.23 -19.24 12.66
CA GLU A 530 -2.65 -20.53 13.21
C GLU A 530 -2.27 -21.64 12.22
N ASN A 531 -2.90 -22.81 12.31
CA ASN A 531 -2.62 -23.96 11.44
C ASN A 531 -2.77 -23.65 9.94
N ARG A 532 -3.77 -22.84 9.56
CA ARG A 532 -4.02 -22.38 8.19
C ARG A 532 -4.91 -21.14 8.17
N LEU A 533 -4.96 -20.45 7.05
CA LEU A 533 -5.95 -19.41 6.79
C LEU A 533 -7.35 -20.05 6.60
N HIS A 534 -8.32 -19.67 7.42
CA HIS A 534 -9.70 -20.14 7.32
C HIS A 534 -10.51 -19.31 6.30
N LEU A 535 -10.08 -19.38 5.03
CA LEU A 535 -10.73 -18.76 3.87
C LEU A 535 -10.76 -19.77 2.72
N HIS A 536 -11.97 -20.04 2.20
CA HIS A 536 -12.19 -21.04 1.18
C HIS A 536 -13.12 -20.50 0.08
N ALA A 537 -12.73 -20.65 -1.19
CA ALA A 537 -13.57 -20.36 -2.35
C ALA A 537 -14.58 -21.50 -2.53
N GLU A 538 -15.75 -21.35 -1.89
CA GLU A 538 -16.73 -22.42 -1.74
C GLU A 538 -17.62 -22.61 -2.97
N TYR A 539 -17.99 -21.51 -3.66
CA TYR A 539 -18.94 -21.53 -4.76
C TYR A 539 -18.52 -20.61 -5.89
N ILE A 540 -18.74 -21.11 -7.12
CA ILE A 540 -18.61 -20.30 -8.34
C ILE A 540 -19.70 -20.64 -9.35
N GLU A 541 -20.26 -19.62 -10.01
CA GLU A 541 -21.25 -19.74 -11.10
C GLU A 541 -20.84 -18.85 -12.27
N PHE A 542 -20.84 -19.42 -13.47
CA PHE A 542 -20.50 -18.73 -14.72
C PHE A 542 -21.16 -19.40 -15.93
N LEU A 543 -21.18 -18.74 -17.07
CA LEU A 543 -21.61 -19.34 -18.33
C LEU A 543 -20.46 -20.10 -18.99
N HIS A 544 -20.72 -21.33 -19.39
CA HIS A 544 -19.75 -22.16 -20.08
C HIS A 544 -19.31 -21.49 -21.40
N PRO A 545 -17.99 -21.32 -21.67
CA PRO A 545 -17.51 -20.48 -22.75
C PRO A 545 -17.87 -20.94 -24.16
N SER A 546 -18.17 -22.22 -24.34
CA SER A 546 -18.56 -22.77 -25.66
C SER A 546 -20.06 -23.04 -25.80
N THR A 547 -20.74 -23.46 -24.72
CA THR A 547 -22.14 -23.88 -24.78
C THR A 547 -23.12 -22.85 -24.23
N ASN A 548 -22.67 -21.80 -23.57
CA ASN A 548 -23.44 -20.78 -22.86
C ASN A 548 -24.39 -21.33 -21.77
N LYS A 549 -24.23 -22.60 -21.38
CA LYS A 549 -24.97 -23.18 -20.26
C LYS A 549 -24.43 -22.66 -18.94
N THR A 550 -25.30 -22.42 -17.97
CA THR A 550 -24.88 -22.06 -16.61
C THR A 550 -24.18 -23.25 -15.95
N MET A 551 -22.96 -23.02 -15.49
CA MET A 551 -22.14 -23.95 -14.72
C MET A 551 -22.06 -23.49 -13.28
N CYS A 552 -22.32 -24.38 -12.33
CA CYS A 552 -22.25 -24.14 -10.90
C CYS A 552 -21.37 -25.20 -10.23
N PHE A 553 -20.45 -24.78 -9.39
CA PHE A 553 -19.62 -25.69 -8.60
C PHE A 553 -19.64 -25.28 -7.14
N THR A 554 -19.74 -26.26 -6.26
CA THR A 554 -19.69 -26.07 -4.80
C THR A 554 -18.74 -27.10 -4.19
N ILE A 555 -17.80 -26.64 -3.37
CA ILE A 555 -16.89 -27.48 -2.60
C ILE A 555 -16.93 -26.98 -1.15
N ALA A 556 -17.30 -27.84 -0.23
CA ALA A 556 -17.33 -27.49 1.18
C ALA A 556 -15.92 -27.24 1.74
N SER A 557 -15.80 -26.29 2.68
CA SER A 557 -14.54 -26.09 3.42
C SER A 557 -14.29 -27.26 4.37
N ASP A 558 -13.03 -27.49 4.68
CA ASP A 558 -12.54 -28.47 5.65
C ASP A 558 -12.52 -27.93 7.11
N PHE A 559 -13.14 -26.79 7.35
CA PHE A 559 -13.24 -26.13 8.65
C PHE A 559 -14.62 -25.58 8.95
#